data_4f082f27c634c628e31b0cade4265e4e
#
_entry.id   4f082f27c634c628e31b0cade4265e4e
#
_cell.length_a   1.000
_cell.length_b   1.000
_cell.length_c   1.000
_cell.angle_alpha   90.00
_cell.angle_beta   90.00
_cell.angle_gamma   90.00
#
_symmetry.space_group_name_H-M   'P 1'
#
loop_
_entity.id
_entity.type
_entity.pdbx_description
1 polymer ?
#
loop_
_entity_poly.entity_id
_entity_poly.type
_entity_poly.pdbx_seq_one_letter_code
_entity_poly.pdbx_strand_id
1 'polypeptide(L)'
;MWKIALSKPPQRQNSRYEAPIRADREPQDAADSIYLLARPIMNFASDNTAGASEAILAAVMAANDGEVAAYGKDPLSAKAAELLCDTFERDCACFLVNTGTAANALALSAICPPFGAIFCHSESHIMADECGAPEMFTSGAKLIGIPGHAGKIARAQLKAALAQYPRGVDKQVQPAVLSLTQLTESGTIYTCQELASLSALAHDAGLMVHMDGARFANALVSLRCTPAQMSWKAGIDVLSFGATKNGALGCEAVIFFDPSRAASLPFLRKRGGHTLSKGRFLGAQMTAYLENGHWLDLAKAANAQGQKLVQGLAKIPGVRLPWPCEGNEIFAILPRAIDAALRAEGAVYYPWNFRDFGSDCEPPARDEVFVRLVTSFATRPSDVARFLTIAGSAGLHMNRESKIISNGP
;
A
#
# COMPACT_ATOMS: atom_id res chain seq x y z
N MET A 1 46.23 -16.73 -32.15
CA MET A 1 45.05 -17.60 -32.41
C MET A 1 44.66 -18.28 -31.12
N TRP A 2 43.68 -17.78 -30.42
CA TRP A 2 43.10 -18.40 -29.22
C TRP A 2 41.74 -18.97 -29.57
N LYS A 3 41.59 -20.30 -29.53
CA LYS A 3 40.29 -20.97 -29.67
C LYS A 3 39.59 -20.97 -28.33
N ILE A 4 38.50 -20.26 -28.22
CA ILE A 4 37.57 -20.33 -27.07
C ILE A 4 36.68 -21.56 -27.29
N ALA A 5 36.79 -22.57 -26.45
CA ALA A 5 35.88 -23.69 -26.40
C ALA A 5 34.58 -23.27 -25.74
N LEU A 6 33.48 -23.28 -26.50
CA LEU A 6 32.12 -23.06 -25.98
C LEU A 6 31.71 -24.34 -25.22
N SER A 7 31.63 -24.28 -23.91
CA SER A 7 30.99 -25.29 -23.07
C SER A 7 29.46 -25.21 -23.20
N LYS A 8 28.83 -26.38 -23.33
CA LYS A 8 27.33 -26.48 -23.37
C LYS A 8 26.74 -25.95 -22.08
N PRO A 9 25.59 -25.24 -22.13
CA PRO A 9 24.90 -24.77 -20.94
C PRO A 9 24.32 -25.95 -20.15
N PRO A 10 24.23 -25.86 -18.81
CA PRO A 10 23.65 -26.90 -17.98
C PRO A 10 22.15 -27.05 -18.28
N GLN A 11 21.68 -28.30 -18.31
CA GLN A 11 20.26 -28.62 -18.44
C GLN A 11 19.47 -28.03 -17.26
N ARG A 12 18.49 -27.20 -17.55
CA ARG A 12 17.53 -26.68 -16.55
C ARG A 12 16.68 -27.84 -16.05
N GLN A 13 16.72 -28.09 -14.74
CA GLN A 13 15.70 -28.85 -14.07
C GLN A 13 14.38 -28.02 -14.08
N ASN A 14 13.37 -28.55 -14.78
CA ASN A 14 12.02 -27.98 -14.81
C ASN A 14 11.42 -28.00 -13.40
N SER A 15 11.26 -26.83 -12.78
CA SER A 15 10.35 -26.68 -11.65
C SER A 15 8.92 -26.64 -12.21
N ARG A 16 8.09 -27.52 -11.68
CA ARG A 16 6.68 -27.74 -12.03
C ARG A 16 5.83 -26.53 -11.70
N TYR A 17 5.54 -25.68 -12.68
CA TYR A 17 4.42 -24.75 -12.71
C TYR A 17 4.03 -24.46 -14.15
N GLU A 18 3.66 -25.52 -14.90
CA GLU A 18 2.87 -25.38 -16.11
C GLU A 18 1.73 -26.37 -16.04
N ALA A 19 0.55 -25.88 -15.68
CA ALA A 19 -0.68 -26.61 -15.96
C ALA A 19 -0.88 -26.57 -17.50
N PRO A 20 -1.09 -27.71 -18.17
CA PRO A 20 -1.31 -27.71 -19.61
C PRO A 20 -2.63 -27.02 -19.94
N ILE A 21 -2.57 -25.95 -20.73
CA ILE A 21 -3.72 -25.39 -21.43
C ILE A 21 -4.18 -26.47 -22.41
N ARG A 22 -5.25 -27.20 -22.08
CA ARG A 22 -5.93 -28.08 -23.02
C ARG A 22 -6.71 -27.21 -23.99
N ALA A 23 -6.27 -27.18 -25.23
CA ALA A 23 -6.91 -26.51 -26.34
C ALA A 23 -7.99 -27.40 -27.00
N ASP A 24 -9.01 -27.83 -26.25
CA ASP A 24 -10.19 -28.49 -26.82
C ASP A 24 -11.34 -28.37 -25.80
N ARG A 25 -11.91 -27.18 -25.65
CA ARG A 25 -13.24 -26.98 -25.04
C ARG A 25 -14.04 -26.05 -25.94
N GLU A 26 -15.26 -26.50 -26.26
CA GLU A 26 -16.20 -25.70 -27.03
C GLU A 26 -16.55 -24.39 -26.33
N PRO A 27 -16.90 -23.27 -27.02
CA PRO A 27 -17.13 -21.95 -26.44
C PRO A 27 -18.23 -21.89 -25.38
N GLN A 28 -19.14 -22.85 -25.37
CA GLN A 28 -20.25 -22.93 -24.41
C GLN A 28 -19.76 -23.31 -23.00
N ASP A 29 -18.79 -24.22 -22.90
CA ASP A 29 -18.21 -24.65 -21.62
C ASP A 29 -17.34 -23.58 -20.95
N ALA A 30 -16.83 -22.63 -21.73
CA ALA A 30 -16.04 -21.51 -21.20
C ALA A 30 -16.91 -20.45 -20.51
N ALA A 31 -18.12 -20.22 -21.01
CA ALA A 31 -19.08 -19.30 -20.39
C ALA A 31 -19.64 -19.87 -19.08
N ASP A 32 -19.95 -21.16 -19.04
CA ASP A 32 -20.44 -21.84 -17.84
C ASP A 32 -19.33 -22.00 -16.79
N SER A 33 -18.07 -22.05 -17.17
CA SER A 33 -16.93 -22.13 -16.25
C SER A 33 -16.63 -20.79 -15.55
N ILE A 34 -17.05 -19.68 -16.11
CA ILE A 34 -16.97 -18.35 -15.47
C ILE A 34 -18.09 -18.15 -14.45
N TYR A 35 -19.20 -18.86 -14.60
CA TYR A 35 -20.35 -18.87 -13.69
C TYR A 35 -20.43 -20.11 -12.80
N LEU A 36 -19.40 -20.94 -12.75
CA LEU A 36 -19.31 -21.94 -11.67
C LEU A 36 -19.25 -21.16 -10.36
N LEU A 37 -20.44 -21.04 -9.80
CA LEU A 37 -20.81 -20.42 -8.53
C LEU A 37 -19.71 -20.67 -7.49
N ALA A 38 -18.71 -19.80 -7.52
CA ALA A 38 -17.82 -19.67 -6.40
C ALA A 38 -18.71 -19.44 -5.19
N ARG A 39 -18.62 -20.29 -4.18
CA ARG A 39 -19.14 -20.01 -2.84
C ARG A 39 -18.75 -18.56 -2.58
N PRO A 40 -19.64 -17.74 -2.00
CA PRO A 40 -19.32 -16.33 -1.78
C PRO A 40 -17.99 -16.25 -1.06
N ILE A 41 -16.96 -15.77 -1.77
CA ILE A 41 -15.58 -15.68 -1.29
C ILE A 41 -15.55 -14.56 -0.26
N MET A 42 -15.16 -14.88 0.97
CA MET A 42 -14.80 -13.84 1.97
C MET A 42 -13.38 -13.37 1.67
N ASN A 43 -13.24 -12.33 0.87
CA ASN A 43 -11.93 -11.86 0.41
C ASN A 43 -11.39 -10.73 1.30
N PHE A 44 -10.32 -11.06 2.01
CA PHE A 44 -9.53 -10.14 2.84
C PHE A 44 -8.06 -10.13 2.42
N ALA A 45 -7.75 -10.50 1.18
CA ALA A 45 -6.37 -10.61 0.70
C ALA A 45 -5.72 -9.24 0.48
N SER A 46 -6.45 -8.33 -0.16
CA SER A 46 -5.97 -6.98 -0.47
C SER A 46 -7.12 -6.06 -0.88
N ASP A 47 -7.02 -4.78 -0.59
CA ASP A 47 -7.88 -3.74 -1.15
C ASP A 47 -7.74 -3.60 -2.68
N ASN A 48 -6.62 -4.05 -3.26
CA ASN A 48 -6.43 -4.15 -4.72
C ASN A 48 -7.30 -5.24 -5.39
N THR A 49 -7.94 -6.12 -4.63
CA THR A 49 -8.82 -7.16 -5.20
C THR A 49 -10.25 -6.66 -5.47
N ALA A 50 -10.61 -5.51 -4.94
CA ALA A 50 -11.87 -4.85 -5.24
C ALA A 50 -11.83 -4.24 -6.65
N GLY A 51 -12.97 -4.20 -7.33
CA GLY A 51 -13.14 -3.41 -8.54
C GLY A 51 -13.13 -1.91 -8.25
N ALA A 52 -13.27 -1.09 -9.28
CA ALA A 52 -13.44 0.34 -9.08
C ALA A 52 -14.86 0.67 -8.57
N SER A 53 -15.02 1.82 -7.91
CA SER A 53 -16.34 2.30 -7.48
C SER A 53 -17.20 2.68 -8.68
N GLU A 54 -18.52 2.53 -8.55
CA GLU A 54 -19.47 2.83 -9.64
C GLU A 54 -19.36 4.28 -10.11
N ALA A 55 -19.17 5.24 -9.21
CA ALA A 55 -19.03 6.64 -9.56
C ALA A 55 -17.78 6.90 -10.44
N ILE A 56 -16.66 6.25 -10.13
CA ILE A 56 -15.42 6.36 -10.90
C ILE A 56 -15.57 5.67 -12.26
N LEU A 57 -16.21 4.49 -12.33
CA LEU A 57 -16.49 3.82 -13.61
C LEU A 57 -17.39 4.67 -14.50
N ALA A 58 -18.45 5.28 -13.95
CA ALA A 58 -19.33 6.17 -14.70
C ALA A 58 -18.56 7.40 -15.24
N ALA A 59 -17.66 7.99 -14.46
CA ALA A 59 -16.83 9.11 -14.89
C ALA A 59 -15.85 8.71 -16.03
N VAL A 60 -15.26 7.53 -15.95
CA VAL A 60 -14.38 6.99 -17.01
C VAL A 60 -15.18 6.79 -18.30
N MET A 61 -16.39 6.24 -18.23
CA MET A 61 -17.26 6.07 -19.38
C MET A 61 -17.68 7.40 -19.99
N ALA A 62 -18.07 8.37 -19.18
CA ALA A 62 -18.40 9.72 -19.64
C ALA A 62 -17.19 10.42 -20.30
N ALA A 63 -15.99 10.20 -19.78
CA ALA A 63 -14.76 10.75 -20.35
C ALA A 63 -14.40 10.17 -21.74
N ASN A 64 -15.05 9.11 -22.18
CA ASN A 64 -14.80 8.51 -23.49
C ASN A 64 -15.48 9.25 -24.66
N ASP A 65 -16.34 10.22 -24.36
CA ASP A 65 -17.02 11.03 -25.39
C ASP A 65 -16.09 12.09 -25.98
N GLY A 66 -16.25 12.33 -27.29
CA GLY A 66 -15.57 13.39 -28.02
C GLY A 66 -14.05 13.30 -28.08
N GLU A 67 -13.43 14.36 -28.62
CA GLU A 67 -12.00 14.50 -28.78
C GLU A 67 -11.47 15.62 -27.88
N VAL A 68 -10.37 15.36 -27.17
CA VAL A 68 -9.70 16.34 -26.29
C VAL A 68 -8.19 16.22 -26.44
N ALA A 69 -7.44 17.22 -25.96
CA ALA A 69 -6.00 17.22 -25.98
C ALA A 69 -5.40 16.01 -25.27
N ALA A 70 -4.36 15.42 -25.85
CA ALA A 70 -3.67 14.24 -25.33
C ALA A 70 -2.67 14.59 -24.20
N TYR A 71 -2.15 13.53 -23.55
CA TYR A 71 -1.04 13.59 -22.60
C TYR A 71 -1.32 14.43 -21.34
N GLY A 72 -2.55 14.45 -20.85
CA GLY A 72 -2.93 15.17 -19.64
C GLY A 72 -3.08 16.68 -19.82
N LYS A 73 -3.26 17.16 -21.07
CA LYS A 73 -3.55 18.57 -21.41
C LYS A 73 -5.04 18.79 -21.63
N ASP A 74 -5.86 17.87 -21.23
CA ASP A 74 -7.32 17.87 -21.35
C ASP A 74 -8.00 18.55 -20.13
N PRO A 75 -9.25 18.98 -20.26
CA PRO A 75 -9.98 19.66 -19.19
C PRO A 75 -10.16 18.82 -17.91
N LEU A 76 -10.30 17.48 -18.03
CA LEU A 76 -10.48 16.61 -16.87
C LEU A 76 -9.18 16.50 -16.06
N SER A 77 -8.03 16.43 -16.72
CA SER A 77 -6.74 16.46 -16.05
C SER A 77 -6.48 17.80 -15.36
N ALA A 78 -6.89 18.92 -15.97
CA ALA A 78 -6.81 20.24 -15.35
C ALA A 78 -7.72 20.33 -14.11
N LYS A 79 -8.97 19.87 -14.24
CA LYS A 79 -9.93 19.84 -13.14
C LYS A 79 -9.44 18.97 -11.95
N ALA A 80 -8.84 17.83 -12.23
CA ALA A 80 -8.25 16.98 -11.20
C ALA A 80 -7.12 17.71 -10.44
N ALA A 81 -6.27 18.46 -11.15
CA ALA A 81 -5.20 19.24 -10.52
C ALA A 81 -5.75 20.38 -9.64
N GLU A 82 -6.78 21.09 -10.09
CA GLU A 82 -7.50 22.11 -9.30
C GLU A 82 -8.07 21.51 -8.02
N LEU A 83 -8.80 20.39 -8.13
CA LEU A 83 -9.39 19.71 -6.98
C LEU A 83 -8.34 19.21 -5.98
N LEU A 84 -7.16 18.78 -6.45
CA LEU A 84 -6.07 18.42 -5.56
C LEU A 84 -5.52 19.65 -4.82
N CYS A 85 -5.33 20.79 -5.50
CA CYS A 85 -4.93 22.03 -4.83
C CYS A 85 -5.96 22.48 -3.78
N ASP A 86 -7.24 22.42 -4.10
CA ASP A 86 -8.34 22.75 -3.17
C ASP A 86 -8.34 21.78 -1.97
N THR A 87 -8.20 20.47 -2.23
CA THR A 87 -8.17 19.42 -1.20
C THR A 87 -7.02 19.63 -0.21
N PHE A 88 -5.87 20.05 -0.69
CA PHE A 88 -4.69 20.30 0.15
C PHE A 88 -4.56 21.76 0.63
N GLU A 89 -5.54 22.63 0.35
CA GLU A 89 -5.57 24.04 0.80
C GLU A 89 -4.31 24.83 0.35
N ARG A 90 -3.78 24.53 -0.84
CA ARG A 90 -2.51 25.12 -1.30
C ARG A 90 -2.30 24.93 -2.79
N ASP A 91 -1.66 25.91 -3.43
CA ASP A 91 -1.08 25.72 -4.76
C ASP A 91 -0.06 24.59 -4.72
N CYS A 92 -0.19 23.63 -5.62
CA CYS A 92 0.68 22.47 -5.72
C CYS A 92 0.88 22.05 -7.19
N ALA A 93 1.98 21.36 -7.46
CA ALA A 93 2.20 20.74 -8.77
C ALA A 93 1.78 19.27 -8.70
N CYS A 94 0.76 18.89 -9.48
CA CYS A 94 0.14 17.57 -9.47
C CYS A 94 0.39 16.82 -10.78
N PHE A 95 0.76 15.54 -10.68
CA PHE A 95 1.05 14.68 -11.84
C PHE A 95 0.38 13.33 -11.67
N LEU A 96 -0.61 13.04 -12.51
CA LEU A 96 -1.32 11.76 -12.47
C LEU A 96 -0.47 10.64 -13.11
N VAL A 97 -0.43 9.49 -12.44
CA VAL A 97 0.25 8.27 -12.88
C VAL A 97 -0.62 7.04 -12.60
N ASN A 98 -0.24 5.87 -13.14
CA ASN A 98 -1.11 4.69 -13.10
C ASN A 98 -0.88 3.77 -11.90
N THR A 99 0.26 3.86 -11.21
CA THR A 99 0.60 2.93 -10.12
C THR A 99 1.29 3.64 -8.97
N GLY A 100 1.14 3.11 -7.73
CA GLY A 100 1.82 3.61 -6.55
C GLY A 100 3.34 3.53 -6.68
N THR A 101 3.88 2.42 -7.22
CA THR A 101 5.32 2.28 -7.48
C THR A 101 5.84 3.39 -8.41
N ALA A 102 5.08 3.74 -9.47
CA ALA A 102 5.46 4.86 -10.33
C ALA A 102 5.42 6.20 -9.58
N ALA A 103 4.41 6.41 -8.72
CA ALA A 103 4.33 7.63 -7.93
C ALA A 103 5.52 7.76 -6.99
N ASN A 104 5.86 6.71 -6.23
CA ASN A 104 7.00 6.69 -5.33
C ASN A 104 8.34 6.88 -6.06
N ALA A 105 8.59 6.06 -7.09
CA ALA A 105 9.86 6.12 -7.83
C ALA A 105 10.08 7.47 -8.51
N LEU A 106 9.04 8.07 -9.10
CA LEU A 106 9.11 9.38 -9.73
C LEU A 106 9.26 10.51 -8.71
N ALA A 107 8.51 10.48 -7.61
CA ALA A 107 8.64 11.44 -6.52
C ALA A 107 10.08 11.46 -5.98
N LEU A 108 10.61 10.29 -5.63
CA LEU A 108 11.95 10.14 -5.10
C LEU A 108 13.02 10.54 -6.11
N SER A 109 12.86 10.20 -7.40
CA SER A 109 13.82 10.58 -8.45
C SER A 109 13.92 12.09 -8.72
N ALA A 110 12.86 12.83 -8.39
CA ALA A 110 12.85 14.28 -8.55
C ALA A 110 13.56 15.02 -7.41
N ILE A 111 13.69 14.40 -6.23
CA ILE A 111 14.21 15.04 -5.01
C ILE A 111 15.47 14.40 -4.45
N CYS A 112 15.92 13.27 -4.99
CA CYS A 112 17.11 12.55 -4.53
C CYS A 112 18.15 12.46 -5.65
N PRO A 113 19.40 12.93 -5.44
CA PRO A 113 20.47 12.77 -6.41
C PRO A 113 20.94 11.27 -6.44
N PRO A 114 21.63 10.83 -7.52
CA PRO A 114 22.10 9.44 -7.66
C PRO A 114 22.99 8.93 -6.52
N PHE A 115 23.75 9.82 -5.89
CA PHE A 115 24.60 9.52 -4.73
C PHE A 115 23.90 9.80 -3.40
N GLY A 116 22.57 10.00 -3.43
CA GLY A 116 21.77 10.30 -2.25
C GLY A 116 21.42 9.05 -1.43
N ALA A 117 21.04 9.28 -0.18
CA ALA A 117 20.44 8.31 0.71
C ALA A 117 18.97 8.66 0.96
N ILE A 118 18.10 7.67 0.84
CA ILE A 118 16.68 7.75 1.18
C ILE A 118 16.47 6.92 2.44
N PHE A 119 16.18 7.59 3.55
CA PHE A 119 15.87 6.96 4.82
C PHE A 119 14.39 6.58 4.85
N CYS A 120 14.07 5.34 5.18
CA CYS A 120 12.69 4.85 5.26
C CYS A 120 12.59 3.75 6.32
N HIS A 121 11.39 3.33 6.67
CA HIS A 121 11.23 2.14 7.53
C HIS A 121 11.74 0.89 6.81
N SER A 122 12.35 -0.05 7.54
CA SER A 122 12.90 -1.30 6.96
C SER A 122 11.87 -2.16 6.23
N GLU A 123 10.59 -2.03 6.60
CA GLU A 123 9.47 -2.74 5.98
C GLU A 123 8.64 -1.82 5.06
N SER A 124 9.12 -0.60 4.74
CA SER A 124 8.40 0.28 3.81
C SER A 124 8.28 -0.36 2.42
N HIS A 125 7.17 -0.09 1.74
CA HIS A 125 6.90 -0.65 0.41
C HIS A 125 8.03 -0.37 -0.58
N ILE A 126 8.58 0.85 -0.56
CA ILE A 126 9.73 1.24 -1.41
C ILE A 126 10.99 0.41 -1.14
N MET A 127 11.16 -0.10 0.09
CA MET A 127 12.31 -0.91 0.48
C MET A 127 12.11 -2.39 0.16
N ALA A 128 10.89 -2.92 0.38
CA ALA A 128 10.62 -4.35 0.38
C ALA A 128 9.94 -4.86 -0.91
N ASP A 129 9.03 -4.06 -1.52
CA ASP A 129 8.04 -4.59 -2.46
C ASP A 129 7.97 -3.85 -3.81
N GLU A 130 8.99 -3.02 -4.15
CA GLU A 130 9.05 -2.29 -5.44
C GLU A 130 10.17 -2.75 -6.37
N CYS A 131 10.77 -3.90 -6.10
CA CYS A 131 11.76 -4.54 -7.00
C CYS A 131 12.91 -3.60 -7.43
N GLY A 132 13.35 -2.69 -6.56
CA GLY A 132 14.42 -1.73 -6.85
C GLY A 132 13.99 -0.56 -7.77
N ALA A 133 12.69 -0.30 -7.92
CA ALA A 133 12.22 0.82 -8.74
C ALA A 133 12.73 2.19 -8.24
N PRO A 134 12.72 2.49 -6.93
CA PRO A 134 13.30 3.73 -6.44
C PRO A 134 14.78 3.91 -6.81
N GLU A 135 15.59 2.87 -6.65
CA GLU A 135 17.02 2.88 -7.00
C GLU A 135 17.23 3.06 -8.51
N MET A 136 16.42 2.38 -9.32
CA MET A 136 16.49 2.49 -10.78
C MET A 136 16.15 3.92 -11.25
N PHE A 137 15.05 4.50 -10.77
CA PHE A 137 14.60 5.82 -11.20
C PHE A 137 15.46 6.96 -10.65
N THR A 138 16.05 6.82 -9.46
CA THR A 138 17.01 7.77 -8.89
C THR A 138 18.41 7.61 -9.48
N SER A 139 18.64 6.64 -10.38
CA SER A 139 19.94 6.33 -10.98
C SER A 139 20.98 5.88 -9.94
N GLY A 140 20.55 5.19 -8.86
CA GLY A 140 21.44 4.55 -7.91
C GLY A 140 21.43 5.10 -6.49
N ALA A 141 20.47 5.93 -6.11
CA ALA A 141 20.32 6.33 -4.70
C ALA A 141 20.12 5.11 -3.81
N LYS A 142 20.65 5.18 -2.58
CA LYS A 142 20.62 4.05 -1.65
C LYS A 142 19.46 4.19 -0.67
N LEU A 143 18.65 3.16 -0.56
CA LEU A 143 17.67 3.05 0.52
C LEU A 143 18.37 2.65 1.83
N ILE A 144 18.03 3.34 2.92
CA ILE A 144 18.53 3.09 4.27
C ILE A 144 17.34 2.72 5.15
N GLY A 145 17.18 1.44 5.39
CA GLY A 145 16.11 0.91 6.25
C GLY A 145 16.37 1.20 7.72
N ILE A 146 15.41 1.84 8.38
CA ILE A 146 15.43 2.12 9.81
C ILE A 146 14.42 1.18 10.47
N PRO A 147 14.82 0.34 11.44
CA PRO A 147 13.88 -0.47 12.18
C PRO A 147 12.98 0.41 13.03
N GLY A 148 11.75 -0.06 13.28
CA GLY A 148 10.81 0.69 14.10
C GLY A 148 9.64 -0.18 14.58
N HIS A 149 8.87 0.32 15.54
CA HIS A 149 7.75 -0.41 16.12
C HIS A 149 6.52 -0.29 15.20
N ALA A 150 5.94 -1.43 14.84
CA ALA A 150 4.71 -1.52 14.05
C ALA A 150 4.71 -0.61 12.80
N GLY A 151 5.80 -0.64 12.02
CA GLY A 151 5.95 0.13 10.79
C GLY A 151 6.32 1.61 10.97
N LYS A 152 6.53 2.09 12.19
CA LYS A 152 6.81 3.51 12.51
C LYS A 152 8.25 3.74 12.92
N ILE A 153 8.88 4.75 12.33
CA ILE A 153 10.21 5.23 12.73
C ILE A 153 10.05 6.18 13.91
N ALA A 154 10.75 5.93 15.02
CA ALA A 154 10.82 6.90 16.09
C ALA A 154 11.90 7.97 15.82
N ARG A 155 11.68 9.20 16.35
CA ARG A 155 12.61 10.33 16.17
C ARG A 155 14.05 9.99 16.59
N ALA A 156 14.22 9.23 17.67
CA ALA A 156 15.55 8.82 18.15
C ALA A 156 16.26 7.89 17.16
N GLN A 157 15.51 6.97 16.52
CA GLN A 157 16.03 6.05 15.51
C GLN A 157 16.45 6.80 14.24
N LEU A 158 15.64 7.75 13.77
CA LEU A 158 16.02 8.62 12.63
C LEU A 158 17.29 9.41 12.95
N LYS A 159 17.38 10.02 14.14
CA LYS A 159 18.57 10.77 14.58
C LYS A 159 19.82 9.87 14.59
N ALA A 160 19.71 8.65 15.11
CA ALA A 160 20.80 7.70 15.15
C ALA A 160 21.23 7.25 13.74
N ALA A 161 20.28 7.01 12.83
CA ALA A 161 20.57 6.65 11.46
C ALA A 161 21.27 7.80 10.70
N LEU A 162 20.80 9.03 10.83
CA LEU A 162 21.42 10.21 10.21
C LEU A 162 22.86 10.43 10.69
N ALA A 163 23.15 10.15 11.95
CA ALA A 163 24.51 10.30 12.50
C ALA A 163 25.53 9.33 11.85
N GLN A 164 25.08 8.23 11.23
CA GLN A 164 25.95 7.28 10.53
C GLN A 164 26.34 7.75 9.12
N TYR A 165 25.63 8.76 8.57
CA TYR A 165 25.84 9.29 7.22
C TYR A 165 26.09 10.80 7.27
N PRO A 166 27.24 11.25 7.81
CA PRO A 166 27.55 12.68 7.93
C PRO A 166 27.73 13.31 6.54
N ARG A 167 27.18 14.53 6.37
CA ARG A 167 27.31 15.28 5.12
C ARG A 167 28.76 15.62 4.79
N GLY A 168 29.09 15.63 3.49
CA GLY A 168 30.40 16.02 2.99
C GLY A 168 31.49 14.93 3.09
N VAL A 169 31.15 13.73 3.55
CA VAL A 169 32.05 12.59 3.53
C VAL A 169 31.91 11.89 2.17
N ASP A 170 32.89 12.08 1.29
CA ASP A 170 32.86 11.68 -0.12
C ASP A 170 32.78 10.16 -0.36
N LYS A 171 33.22 9.35 0.60
CA LYS A 171 33.13 7.87 0.54
C LYS A 171 31.75 7.31 0.93
N GLN A 172 30.80 8.16 1.32
CA GLN A 172 29.46 7.73 1.76
C GLN A 172 28.37 8.40 0.92
N VAL A 173 27.22 7.71 0.80
CA VAL A 173 26.01 8.32 0.23
C VAL A 173 25.57 9.50 1.10
N GLN A 174 25.04 10.55 0.45
CA GLN A 174 24.70 11.79 1.14
C GLN A 174 23.23 11.78 1.58
N PRO A 175 22.89 12.11 2.83
CA PRO A 175 21.51 12.23 3.28
C PRO A 175 20.71 13.17 2.38
N ALA A 176 19.63 12.68 1.78
CA ALA A 176 18.82 13.44 0.82
C ALA A 176 17.33 13.42 1.13
N VAL A 177 16.76 12.29 1.50
CA VAL A 177 15.31 12.16 1.64
C VAL A 177 14.98 11.33 2.89
N LEU A 178 13.93 11.74 3.61
CA LEU A 178 13.17 10.89 4.53
C LEU A 178 11.87 10.49 3.82
N SER A 179 11.59 9.20 3.72
CA SER A 179 10.33 8.67 3.19
C SER A 179 9.53 8.02 4.31
N LEU A 180 8.29 8.47 4.51
CA LEU A 180 7.34 7.96 5.49
C LEU A 180 6.15 7.34 4.77
N THR A 181 5.58 6.26 5.30
CA THR A 181 4.37 5.63 4.75
C THR A 181 3.16 5.92 5.63
N GLN A 182 2.06 6.36 5.01
CA GLN A 182 0.83 6.72 5.71
C GLN A 182 -0.40 6.17 4.93
N LEU A 183 -1.10 5.24 5.41
CA LEU A 183 -0.98 4.36 6.58
C LEU A 183 0.22 3.43 6.40
N THR A 184 0.90 3.05 7.50
CA THR A 184 2.10 2.19 7.44
C THR A 184 1.77 0.78 6.97
N GLU A 185 2.78 0.03 6.54
CA GLU A 185 2.66 -1.38 6.11
C GLU A 185 2.21 -2.33 7.22
N SER A 186 2.19 -1.86 8.46
CA SER A 186 1.66 -2.58 9.63
C SER A 186 0.21 -2.18 9.96
N GLY A 187 -0.43 -1.32 9.18
CA GLY A 187 -1.79 -0.84 9.45
C GLY A 187 -1.90 0.21 10.57
N THR A 188 -0.77 0.76 11.02
CA THR A 188 -0.71 1.85 12.02
C THR A 188 -0.60 3.21 11.35
N ILE A 189 -0.78 4.27 12.12
CA ILE A 189 -0.84 5.64 11.62
C ILE A 189 0.15 6.53 12.39
N TYR A 190 0.94 7.32 11.67
CA TYR A 190 1.63 8.45 12.27
C TYR A 190 0.63 9.56 12.59
N THR A 191 0.61 10.04 13.81
CA THR A 191 -0.12 11.26 14.17
C THR A 191 0.49 12.47 13.45
N CYS A 192 -0.29 13.55 13.27
CA CYS A 192 0.25 14.78 12.68
C CYS A 192 1.44 15.33 13.48
N GLN A 193 1.48 15.12 14.81
CA GLN A 193 2.59 15.53 15.65
C GLN A 193 3.85 14.68 15.42
N GLU A 194 3.72 13.35 15.24
CA GLU A 194 4.84 12.47 14.90
C GLU A 194 5.40 12.83 13.53
N LEU A 195 4.53 13.04 12.51
CA LEU A 195 4.93 13.50 11.18
C LEU A 195 5.70 14.82 11.27
N ALA A 196 5.18 15.81 11.96
CA ALA A 196 5.84 17.12 12.13
C ALA A 196 7.20 17.00 12.83
N SER A 197 7.28 16.15 13.86
CA SER A 197 8.52 15.92 14.61
C SER A 197 9.61 15.26 13.77
N LEU A 198 9.24 14.28 12.93
CA LEU A 198 10.16 13.60 12.01
C LEU A 198 10.58 14.52 10.87
N SER A 199 9.63 15.24 10.28
CA SER A 199 9.88 16.19 9.20
C SER A 199 10.80 17.32 9.63
N ALA A 200 10.58 17.89 10.81
CA ALA A 200 11.47 18.92 11.35
C ALA A 200 12.91 18.42 11.51
N LEU A 201 13.09 17.20 12.06
CA LEU A 201 14.42 16.60 12.19
C LEU A 201 15.09 16.37 10.82
N ALA A 202 14.30 15.92 9.81
CA ALA A 202 14.78 15.72 8.46
C ALA A 202 15.20 17.06 7.81
N HIS A 203 14.36 18.08 7.91
CA HIS A 203 14.65 19.42 7.38
C HIS A 203 15.86 20.07 8.06
N ASP A 204 16.00 19.95 9.39
CA ASP A 204 17.18 20.43 10.14
C ASP A 204 18.47 19.76 9.64
N ALA A 205 18.37 18.50 9.19
CA ALA A 205 19.48 17.78 8.56
C ALA A 205 19.60 18.04 7.05
N GLY A 206 18.76 18.91 6.47
CA GLY A 206 18.75 19.28 5.04
C GLY A 206 18.18 18.23 4.11
N LEU A 207 17.33 17.31 4.60
CA LEU A 207 16.62 16.34 3.79
C LEU A 207 15.28 16.90 3.31
N MET A 208 14.81 16.39 2.16
CA MET A 208 13.41 16.50 1.75
C MET A 208 12.58 15.39 2.40
N VAL A 209 11.29 15.63 2.59
CA VAL A 209 10.37 14.63 3.16
C VAL A 209 9.35 14.18 2.11
N HIS A 210 9.40 12.91 1.78
CA HIS A 210 8.43 12.22 0.94
C HIS A 210 7.44 11.43 1.81
N MET A 211 6.17 11.39 1.40
CA MET A 211 5.16 10.50 1.99
C MET A 211 4.61 9.56 0.92
N ASP A 212 4.75 8.25 1.16
CA ASP A 212 3.93 7.25 0.48
C ASP A 212 2.54 7.26 1.11
N GLY A 213 1.58 7.78 0.38
CA GLY A 213 0.17 7.91 0.76
C GLY A 213 -0.74 6.92 0.04
N ALA A 214 -0.28 5.68 -0.23
CA ALA A 214 -1.08 4.65 -0.90
C ALA A 214 -2.43 4.42 -0.21
N ARG A 215 -2.49 4.62 1.12
CA ARG A 215 -3.72 4.58 1.94
C ARG A 215 -3.96 5.87 2.72
N PHE A 216 -3.60 7.00 2.12
CA PHE A 216 -3.77 8.34 2.71
C PHE A 216 -5.20 8.59 3.19
N ALA A 217 -6.21 8.21 2.40
CA ALA A 217 -7.61 8.38 2.76
C ALA A 217 -7.99 7.62 4.04
N ASN A 218 -7.52 6.39 4.20
CA ASN A 218 -7.79 5.57 5.39
C ASN A 218 -7.18 6.18 6.65
N ALA A 219 -5.93 6.65 6.56
CA ALA A 219 -5.27 7.34 7.67
C ALA A 219 -5.98 8.66 8.03
N LEU A 220 -6.34 9.45 7.02
CA LEU A 220 -7.01 10.73 7.20
C LEU A 220 -8.35 10.60 7.95
N VAL A 221 -9.18 9.63 7.55
CA VAL A 221 -10.45 9.33 8.20
C VAL A 221 -10.27 8.95 9.67
N SER A 222 -9.23 8.18 9.98
CA SER A 222 -8.95 7.76 11.35
C SER A 222 -8.42 8.91 12.22
N LEU A 223 -7.56 9.75 11.68
CA LEU A 223 -7.01 10.91 12.38
C LEU A 223 -8.01 12.07 12.55
N ARG A 224 -9.05 12.13 11.71
CA ARG A 224 -10.06 13.21 11.71
C ARG A 224 -9.43 14.60 11.58
N CYS A 225 -8.40 14.73 10.76
CA CYS A 225 -7.71 15.98 10.45
C CYS A 225 -7.93 16.38 8.98
N THR A 226 -7.47 17.57 8.58
CA THR A 226 -7.52 17.96 7.15
C THR A 226 -6.37 17.33 6.36
N PRO A 227 -6.52 17.14 5.03
CA PRO A 227 -5.42 16.69 4.17
C PRO A 227 -4.16 17.54 4.30
N ALA A 228 -4.33 18.85 4.43
CA ALA A 228 -3.24 19.79 4.66
C ALA A 228 -2.50 19.56 5.99
N GLN A 229 -3.23 19.25 7.08
CA GLN A 229 -2.64 18.98 8.39
C GLN A 229 -1.81 17.69 8.40
N MET A 230 -2.25 16.65 7.68
CA MET A 230 -1.53 15.37 7.59
C MET A 230 -0.41 15.39 6.55
N SER A 231 -0.27 16.44 5.77
CA SER A 231 0.73 16.55 4.72
C SER A 231 1.66 17.75 4.91
N TRP A 232 1.55 18.78 4.10
CA TRP A 232 2.50 19.88 4.06
C TRP A 232 2.57 20.70 5.37
N LYS A 233 1.46 20.83 6.11
CA LYS A 233 1.48 21.48 7.45
C LYS A 233 2.26 20.65 8.48
N ALA A 234 2.41 19.35 8.26
CA ALA A 234 3.29 18.47 9.04
C ALA A 234 4.71 18.36 8.44
N GLY A 235 5.04 19.13 7.41
CA GLY A 235 6.38 19.19 6.83
C GLY A 235 6.63 18.18 5.70
N ILE A 236 5.60 17.61 5.09
CA ILE A 236 5.75 16.78 3.88
C ILE A 236 5.99 17.68 2.67
N ASP A 237 7.06 17.43 1.91
CA ASP A 237 7.40 18.18 0.70
C ASP A 237 6.75 17.59 -0.54
N VAL A 238 6.70 16.25 -0.63
CA VAL A 238 6.16 15.49 -1.78
C VAL A 238 5.30 14.34 -1.28
N LEU A 239 4.14 14.16 -1.88
CA LEU A 239 3.19 13.10 -1.56
C LEU A 239 2.92 12.22 -2.78
N SER A 240 3.05 10.91 -2.64
CA SER A 240 2.46 9.91 -3.52
C SER A 240 1.02 9.65 -3.04
N PHE A 241 0.04 10.31 -3.65
CA PHE A 241 -1.36 10.27 -3.23
C PHE A 241 -2.09 9.12 -3.90
N GLY A 242 -2.55 8.14 -3.11
CA GLY A 242 -3.17 6.91 -3.58
C GLY A 242 -4.68 7.03 -3.79
N ALA A 243 -5.16 6.52 -4.94
CA ALA A 243 -6.59 6.36 -5.20
C ALA A 243 -6.97 4.93 -5.62
N THR A 244 -6.04 4.15 -6.19
CA THR A 244 -6.32 2.79 -6.69
C THR A 244 -6.85 1.85 -5.61
N LYS A 245 -6.19 1.77 -4.47
CA LYS A 245 -6.61 0.90 -3.35
C LYS A 245 -7.95 1.32 -2.75
N ASN A 246 -8.38 2.55 -3.01
CA ASN A 246 -9.61 3.13 -2.45
C ASN A 246 -10.65 3.46 -3.53
N GLY A 247 -10.71 2.65 -4.59
CA GLY A 247 -11.82 2.64 -5.54
C GLY A 247 -11.54 3.18 -6.94
N ALA A 248 -10.31 3.60 -7.28
CA ALA A 248 -9.95 3.89 -8.66
C ALA A 248 -9.54 2.61 -9.41
N LEU A 249 -9.55 2.66 -10.76
CA LEU A 249 -9.08 1.56 -11.61
C LEU A 249 -7.56 1.43 -11.61
N GLY A 250 -6.88 2.58 -11.58
CA GLY A 250 -5.43 2.69 -11.64
C GLY A 250 -5.08 4.16 -11.83
N CYS A 251 -5.09 4.91 -10.73
CA CYS A 251 -4.83 6.33 -10.71
C CYS A 251 -4.22 6.74 -9.37
N GLU A 252 -3.07 7.38 -9.43
CA GLU A 252 -2.35 7.98 -8.32
C GLU A 252 -1.93 9.39 -8.72
N ALA A 253 -1.56 10.21 -7.74
CA ALA A 253 -0.99 11.53 -8.01
C ALA A 253 0.35 11.71 -7.28
N VAL A 254 1.36 12.24 -7.98
CA VAL A 254 2.55 12.81 -7.35
C VAL A 254 2.28 14.29 -7.13
N ILE A 255 2.32 14.73 -5.88
CA ILE A 255 1.98 16.09 -5.46
C ILE A 255 3.18 16.76 -4.81
N PHE A 256 3.67 17.84 -5.41
CA PHE A 256 4.69 18.71 -4.83
C PHE A 256 4.00 19.91 -4.18
N PHE A 257 4.18 20.07 -2.88
CA PHE A 257 3.61 21.21 -2.13
C PHE A 257 4.39 22.52 -2.35
N ASP A 258 5.56 22.46 -2.96
CA ASP A 258 6.28 23.57 -3.56
C ASP A 258 6.43 23.31 -5.07
N PRO A 259 5.64 23.98 -5.94
CA PRO A 259 5.67 23.77 -7.39
C PRO A 259 7.05 23.98 -8.02
N SER A 260 7.92 24.82 -7.43
CA SER A 260 9.25 25.09 -7.96
C SER A 260 10.17 23.86 -7.97
N ARG A 261 9.89 22.89 -7.09
CA ARG A 261 10.64 21.62 -6.97
C ARG A 261 10.21 20.55 -7.96
N ALA A 262 9.13 20.77 -8.68
CA ALA A 262 8.55 19.80 -9.63
C ALA A 262 9.13 19.91 -11.06
N ALA A 263 10.08 20.82 -11.31
CA ALA A 263 10.53 21.16 -12.67
C ALA A 263 11.05 19.97 -13.49
N SER A 264 11.68 18.98 -12.86
CA SER A 264 12.20 17.78 -13.52
C SER A 264 11.13 16.71 -13.78
N LEU A 265 10.02 16.70 -13.02
CA LEU A 265 9.07 15.60 -13.01
C LEU A 265 8.37 15.34 -14.36
N PRO A 266 7.99 16.34 -15.19
CA PRO A 266 7.43 16.07 -16.51
C PRO A 266 8.35 15.24 -17.39
N PHE A 267 9.66 15.48 -17.33
CA PHE A 267 10.68 14.75 -18.10
C PHE A 267 10.88 13.33 -17.55
N LEU A 268 11.00 13.19 -16.24
CA LEU A 268 11.13 11.90 -15.56
C LEU A 268 9.89 11.01 -15.82
N ARG A 269 8.68 11.57 -15.71
CA ARG A 269 7.41 10.89 -16.01
C ARG A 269 7.35 10.45 -17.48
N LYS A 270 7.75 11.29 -18.42
CA LYS A 270 7.77 10.94 -19.84
C LYS A 270 8.81 9.85 -20.12
N ARG A 271 10.03 10.00 -19.60
CA ARG A 271 11.13 9.04 -19.74
C ARG A 271 10.77 7.68 -19.15
N GLY A 272 10.10 7.66 -18.00
CA GLY A 272 9.63 6.45 -17.32
C GLY A 272 8.41 5.79 -17.96
N GLY A 273 7.85 6.35 -19.05
CA GLY A 273 6.67 5.78 -19.73
C GLY A 273 5.33 6.08 -19.02
N HIS A 274 5.32 6.91 -18.00
CA HIS A 274 4.14 7.20 -17.18
C HIS A 274 3.32 8.42 -17.63
N THR A 275 3.63 9.00 -18.81
CA THR A 275 2.78 10.01 -19.45
C THR A 275 1.78 9.33 -20.36
N LEU A 276 0.60 9.02 -19.83
CA LEU A 276 -0.46 8.33 -20.56
C LEU A 276 -0.99 9.20 -21.70
N SER A 277 -1.06 8.67 -22.93
CA SER A 277 -1.55 9.44 -24.10
C SER A 277 -3.00 9.86 -23.95
N LYS A 278 -3.87 9.01 -23.43
CA LYS A 278 -5.27 9.34 -23.10
C LYS A 278 -5.38 9.75 -21.61
N GLY A 279 -4.67 10.81 -21.22
CA GLY A 279 -4.60 11.29 -19.83
C GLY A 279 -5.95 11.61 -19.21
N ARG A 280 -6.95 11.99 -20.05
CA ARG A 280 -8.31 12.29 -19.59
C ARG A 280 -8.93 11.18 -18.72
N PHE A 281 -8.56 9.91 -18.92
CA PHE A 281 -9.09 8.82 -18.11
C PHE A 281 -8.50 8.80 -16.70
N LEU A 282 -7.26 9.27 -16.50
CA LEU A 282 -6.73 9.50 -15.15
C LEU A 282 -7.39 10.73 -14.51
N GLY A 283 -7.56 11.82 -15.30
CA GLY A 283 -8.26 13.02 -14.85
C GLY A 283 -9.67 12.71 -14.39
N ALA A 284 -10.45 11.94 -15.16
CA ALA A 284 -11.80 11.53 -14.81
C ALA A 284 -11.85 10.72 -13.51
N GLN A 285 -10.94 9.76 -13.33
CA GLN A 285 -10.87 8.96 -12.12
C GLN A 285 -10.57 9.82 -10.89
N MET A 286 -9.54 10.68 -10.97
CA MET A 286 -9.15 11.52 -9.84
C MET A 286 -10.22 12.57 -9.51
N THR A 287 -10.85 13.16 -10.53
CA THR A 287 -11.98 14.09 -10.34
C THR A 287 -13.13 13.42 -9.58
N ALA A 288 -13.64 12.28 -10.08
CA ALA A 288 -14.73 11.56 -9.44
C ALA A 288 -14.36 11.03 -8.05
N TYR A 289 -13.09 10.69 -7.83
CA TYR A 289 -12.57 10.27 -6.53
C TYR A 289 -12.66 11.39 -5.49
N LEU A 290 -12.28 12.63 -5.86
CA LEU A 290 -12.23 13.77 -4.95
C LEU A 290 -13.57 14.47 -4.77
N GLU A 291 -14.39 14.57 -5.84
CA GLU A 291 -15.66 15.28 -5.80
C GLU A 291 -16.61 14.73 -4.73
N ASN A 292 -17.31 15.66 -4.07
CA ASN A 292 -18.30 15.36 -3.02
C ASN A 292 -17.78 14.52 -1.85
N GLY A 293 -16.46 14.46 -1.65
CA GLY A 293 -15.86 13.68 -0.56
C GLY A 293 -15.94 12.16 -0.76
N HIS A 294 -16.20 11.69 -1.98
CA HIS A 294 -16.39 10.27 -2.31
C HIS A 294 -15.25 9.39 -1.78
N TRP A 295 -13.99 9.82 -1.95
CA TRP A 295 -12.81 9.12 -1.45
C TRP A 295 -12.78 8.92 0.07
N LEU A 296 -13.35 9.87 0.83
CA LEU A 296 -13.45 9.75 2.28
C LEU A 296 -14.53 8.75 2.69
N ASP A 297 -15.65 8.70 1.95
CA ASP A 297 -16.72 7.75 2.24
C ASP A 297 -16.30 6.31 1.93
N LEU A 298 -15.54 6.09 0.85
CA LEU A 298 -14.96 4.79 0.54
C LEU A 298 -13.98 4.35 1.65
N ALA A 299 -13.10 5.24 2.11
CA ALA A 299 -12.17 4.94 3.19
C ALA A 299 -12.88 4.69 4.54
N LYS A 300 -13.93 5.46 4.86
CA LYS A 300 -14.77 5.23 6.06
C LYS A 300 -15.40 3.83 6.03
N ALA A 301 -15.93 3.42 4.87
CA ALA A 301 -16.52 2.09 4.69
C ALA A 301 -15.49 1.00 4.94
N ALA A 302 -14.29 1.10 4.35
CA ALA A 302 -13.20 0.16 4.53
C ALA A 302 -12.77 0.06 6.00
N ASN A 303 -12.48 1.20 6.64
CA ASN A 303 -12.04 1.24 8.04
C ASN A 303 -13.11 0.70 8.99
N ALA A 304 -14.39 0.99 8.74
CA ALA A 304 -15.49 0.47 9.57
C ALA A 304 -15.57 -1.06 9.56
N GLN A 305 -15.35 -1.70 8.42
CA GLN A 305 -15.30 -3.17 8.35
C GLN A 305 -14.03 -3.72 9.02
N GLY A 306 -12.89 -3.05 8.88
CA GLY A 306 -11.64 -3.39 9.58
C GLY A 306 -11.82 -3.36 11.09
N GLN A 307 -12.42 -2.32 11.62
CA GLN A 307 -12.68 -2.18 13.07
C GLN A 307 -13.63 -3.27 13.60
N LYS A 308 -14.69 -3.62 12.85
CA LYS A 308 -15.59 -4.73 13.22
C LYS A 308 -14.83 -6.06 13.27
N LEU A 309 -13.97 -6.31 12.27
CA LEU A 309 -13.19 -7.54 12.19
C LEU A 309 -12.22 -7.64 13.39
N VAL A 310 -11.47 -6.58 13.71
CA VAL A 310 -10.58 -6.52 14.87
C VAL A 310 -11.31 -6.75 16.18
N GLN A 311 -12.42 -6.03 16.41
CA GLN A 311 -13.22 -6.15 17.63
C GLN A 311 -13.80 -7.56 17.81
N GLY A 312 -14.13 -8.24 16.72
CA GLY A 312 -14.56 -9.62 16.73
C GLY A 312 -13.42 -10.60 17.02
N LEU A 313 -12.31 -10.47 16.31
CA LEU A 313 -11.11 -11.30 16.49
C LEU A 313 -10.56 -11.23 17.91
N ALA A 314 -10.51 -10.06 18.52
CA ALA A 314 -10.03 -9.86 19.89
C ALA A 314 -10.84 -10.66 20.95
N LYS A 315 -12.04 -11.11 20.62
CA LYS A 315 -12.90 -11.91 21.53
C LYS A 315 -12.74 -13.42 21.34
N ILE A 316 -12.01 -13.85 20.31
CA ILE A 316 -11.85 -15.27 19.97
C ILE A 316 -10.67 -15.86 20.76
N PRO A 317 -10.88 -16.92 21.56
CA PRO A 317 -9.80 -17.56 22.31
C PRO A 317 -8.65 -18.01 21.41
N GLY A 318 -7.43 -17.72 21.82
CA GLY A 318 -6.21 -18.08 21.11
C GLY A 318 -5.82 -17.12 19.98
N VAL A 319 -6.67 -16.17 19.58
CA VAL A 319 -6.30 -15.12 18.62
C VAL A 319 -5.52 -14.02 19.31
N ARG A 320 -4.40 -13.60 18.72
CA ARG A 320 -3.56 -12.49 19.20
C ARG A 320 -3.47 -11.40 18.13
N LEU A 321 -3.56 -10.16 18.54
CA LEU A 321 -3.37 -8.98 17.68
C LEU A 321 -2.08 -8.30 18.13
N PRO A 322 -0.99 -8.35 17.34
CA PRO A 322 0.34 -7.89 17.79
C PRO A 322 0.43 -6.38 17.96
N TRP A 323 -0.42 -5.61 17.25
CA TRP A 323 -0.52 -4.16 17.36
C TRP A 323 -1.92 -3.68 16.93
N PRO A 324 -2.30 -2.43 17.24
CA PRO A 324 -3.60 -1.87 16.86
C PRO A 324 -3.77 -1.82 15.34
N CYS A 325 -4.99 -2.07 14.87
CA CYS A 325 -5.42 -1.71 13.52
C CYS A 325 -6.01 -0.31 13.56
N GLU A 326 -5.35 0.64 12.93
CA GLU A 326 -5.77 2.05 12.92
C GLU A 326 -6.43 2.45 11.58
N GLY A 327 -6.44 1.55 10.60
CA GLY A 327 -7.07 1.74 9.28
C GLY A 327 -7.84 0.51 8.82
N ASN A 328 -7.48 -0.01 7.65
CA ASN A 328 -8.14 -1.15 6.99
C ASN A 328 -7.24 -2.39 6.86
N GLU A 329 -6.01 -2.38 7.39
CA GLU A 329 -5.10 -3.52 7.43
C GLU A 329 -5.01 -4.08 8.84
N ILE A 330 -5.28 -5.37 8.98
CA ILE A 330 -5.31 -6.09 10.23
C ILE A 330 -4.26 -7.18 10.21
N PHE A 331 -3.44 -7.23 11.25
CA PHE A 331 -2.50 -8.30 11.48
C PHE A 331 -2.94 -9.11 12.67
N ALA A 332 -2.97 -10.44 12.49
CA ALA A 332 -3.42 -11.36 13.53
C ALA A 332 -2.55 -12.62 13.56
N ILE A 333 -2.35 -13.15 14.74
CA ILE A 333 -1.79 -14.49 14.95
C ILE A 333 -2.98 -15.41 15.28
N LEU A 334 -3.22 -16.36 14.39
CA LEU A 334 -4.34 -17.30 14.48
C LEU A 334 -3.84 -18.70 14.82
N PRO A 335 -4.50 -19.43 15.72
CA PRO A 335 -4.34 -20.88 15.79
C PRO A 335 -4.56 -21.55 14.42
N ARG A 336 -3.74 -22.55 14.04
CA ARG A 336 -3.85 -23.22 12.74
C ARG A 336 -5.21 -23.87 12.51
N ALA A 337 -5.89 -24.32 13.56
CA ALA A 337 -7.23 -24.86 13.44
C ALA A 337 -8.26 -23.80 13.01
N ILE A 338 -8.13 -22.57 13.49
CA ILE A 338 -8.96 -21.44 13.05
C ILE A 338 -8.62 -21.08 11.58
N ASP A 339 -7.34 -20.98 11.23
CA ASP A 339 -6.92 -20.70 9.85
C ASP A 339 -7.45 -21.76 8.89
N ALA A 340 -7.33 -23.05 9.24
CA ALA A 340 -7.83 -24.16 8.42
C ALA A 340 -9.36 -24.10 8.23
N ALA A 341 -10.12 -23.82 9.30
CA ALA A 341 -11.57 -23.71 9.24
C ALA A 341 -12.02 -22.54 8.35
N LEU A 342 -11.37 -21.39 8.47
CA LEU A 342 -11.65 -20.21 7.66
C LEU A 342 -11.39 -20.47 6.16
N ARG A 343 -10.25 -21.09 5.82
CA ARG A 343 -9.90 -21.43 4.43
C ARG A 343 -10.82 -22.48 3.83
N ALA A 344 -11.20 -23.48 4.60
CA ALA A 344 -12.16 -24.50 4.18
C ALA A 344 -13.53 -23.92 3.82
N GLU A 345 -13.91 -22.82 4.46
CA GLU A 345 -15.15 -22.08 4.22
C GLU A 345 -15.01 -20.95 3.20
N GLY A 346 -13.88 -20.86 2.48
CA GLY A 346 -13.65 -19.94 1.38
C GLY A 346 -13.17 -18.55 1.79
N ALA A 347 -12.56 -18.40 2.96
CA ALA A 347 -11.85 -17.16 3.30
C ALA A 347 -10.51 -17.09 2.57
N VAL A 348 -10.24 -15.92 1.94
CA VAL A 348 -9.02 -15.64 1.20
C VAL A 348 -8.29 -14.49 1.87
N TYR A 349 -7.07 -14.76 2.34
CA TYR A 349 -6.15 -13.81 2.94
C TYR A 349 -4.74 -14.39 2.90
N TYR A 350 -3.72 -13.53 3.15
CA TYR A 350 -2.33 -13.98 3.05
C TYR A 350 -1.74 -14.34 4.41
N PRO A 351 -1.01 -15.48 4.51
CA PRO A 351 -0.03 -15.64 5.57
C PRO A 351 1.02 -14.55 5.41
N TRP A 352 1.53 -14.04 6.53
CA TRP A 352 2.52 -12.99 6.52
C TRP A 352 3.77 -13.42 7.29
N ASN A 353 4.92 -12.89 6.91
CA ASN A 353 6.14 -13.15 7.65
C ASN A 353 6.15 -12.31 8.92
N PHE A 354 6.20 -12.98 10.07
CA PHE A 354 6.42 -12.29 11.33
C PHE A 354 7.90 -11.89 11.37
N ARG A 355 8.19 -10.67 10.96
CA ARG A 355 9.47 -10.04 11.17
C ARG A 355 9.43 -9.33 12.50
N ASP A 356 10.58 -9.05 13.08
CA ASP A 356 10.64 -8.26 14.30
C ASP A 356 10.29 -6.79 13.97
N PHE A 357 9.00 -6.49 14.01
CA PHE A 357 8.48 -5.12 13.89
C PHE A 357 8.68 -4.30 15.17
N GLY A 358 9.56 -4.77 16.10
CA GLY A 358 9.72 -4.15 17.40
C GLY A 358 8.46 -4.25 18.27
N SER A 359 7.60 -5.24 18.03
CA SER A 359 6.39 -5.47 18.82
C SER A 359 6.74 -6.17 20.15
N ASP A 360 6.02 -5.83 21.21
CA ASP A 360 6.06 -6.57 22.48
C ASP A 360 5.32 -7.91 22.38
N CYS A 361 4.80 -8.26 21.21
CA CYS A 361 4.06 -9.49 20.96
C CYS A 361 5.03 -10.63 20.66
N GLU A 362 4.88 -11.75 21.36
CA GLU A 362 5.64 -12.95 21.08
C GLU A 362 5.37 -13.46 19.64
N PRO A 363 6.40 -13.98 18.95
CA PRO A 363 6.22 -14.56 17.61
C PRO A 363 5.21 -15.71 17.62
N PRO A 364 4.65 -16.07 16.45
CA PRO A 364 3.72 -17.18 16.35
C PRO A 364 4.40 -18.53 16.73
N ALA A 365 3.72 -19.32 17.54
CA ALA A 365 4.12 -20.67 17.90
C ALA A 365 3.97 -21.63 16.69
N ARG A 366 4.40 -22.91 16.84
CA ARG A 366 4.33 -23.89 15.74
C ARG A 366 2.91 -24.20 15.27
N ASP A 367 1.94 -24.12 16.16
CA ASP A 367 0.50 -24.33 15.95
C ASP A 367 -0.26 -23.06 15.63
N GLU A 368 0.45 -21.96 15.40
CA GLU A 368 -0.09 -20.67 15.01
C GLU A 368 0.37 -20.24 13.62
N VAL A 369 -0.33 -19.29 13.04
CA VAL A 369 0.02 -18.63 11.78
C VAL A 369 -0.20 -17.14 11.89
N PHE A 370 0.78 -16.36 11.44
CA PHE A 370 0.66 -14.91 11.32
C PHE A 370 0.04 -14.56 9.97
N VAL A 371 -1.00 -13.75 9.97
CA VAL A 371 -1.77 -13.41 8.77
C VAL A 371 -2.02 -11.92 8.68
N ARG A 372 -2.14 -11.44 7.43
CA ARG A 372 -2.64 -10.11 7.10
C ARG A 372 -4.03 -10.23 6.49
N LEU A 373 -4.96 -9.45 7.02
CA LEU A 373 -6.32 -9.29 6.53
C LEU A 373 -6.51 -7.83 6.12
N VAL A 374 -7.10 -7.58 4.96
CA VAL A 374 -7.33 -6.23 4.44
C VAL A 374 -8.80 -6.09 4.08
N THR A 375 -9.44 -5.03 4.58
CA THR A 375 -10.79 -4.65 4.17
C THR A 375 -10.73 -3.54 3.11
N SER A 376 -11.74 -3.48 2.25
CA SER A 376 -11.90 -2.44 1.24
C SER A 376 -13.27 -1.78 1.36
N PHE A 377 -13.52 -0.75 0.58
CA PHE A 377 -14.85 -0.15 0.46
C PHE A 377 -15.93 -1.13 0.00
N ALA A 378 -15.53 -2.19 -0.73
CA ALA A 378 -16.43 -3.24 -1.23
C ALA A 378 -16.61 -4.41 -0.25
N THR A 379 -15.91 -4.42 0.90
CA THR A 379 -16.05 -5.47 1.91
C THR A 379 -17.44 -5.47 2.52
N ARG A 380 -18.20 -6.55 2.34
CA ARG A 380 -19.58 -6.65 2.81
C ARG A 380 -19.63 -6.95 4.32
N PRO A 381 -20.53 -6.33 5.08
CA PRO A 381 -20.74 -6.66 6.49
C PRO A 381 -21.04 -8.13 6.74
N SER A 382 -21.74 -8.81 5.81
CA SER A 382 -22.01 -10.24 5.86
C SER A 382 -20.76 -11.11 5.80
N ASP A 383 -19.73 -10.70 5.05
CA ASP A 383 -18.47 -11.42 4.94
C ASP A 383 -17.68 -11.34 6.25
N VAL A 384 -17.65 -10.16 6.86
CA VAL A 384 -17.05 -9.98 8.20
C VAL A 384 -17.77 -10.80 9.26
N ALA A 385 -19.10 -10.77 9.27
CA ALA A 385 -19.90 -11.54 10.22
C ALA A 385 -19.68 -13.07 10.06
N ARG A 386 -19.67 -13.57 8.82
CA ARG A 386 -19.41 -14.98 8.52
C ARG A 386 -18.00 -15.39 8.93
N PHE A 387 -16.99 -14.59 8.63
CA PHE A 387 -15.60 -14.82 9.03
C PHE A 387 -15.48 -14.99 10.55
N LEU A 388 -16.06 -14.06 11.30
CA LEU A 388 -16.04 -14.07 12.77
C LEU A 388 -16.82 -15.26 13.36
N THR A 389 -17.92 -15.65 12.76
CA THR A 389 -18.71 -16.83 13.18
C THR A 389 -17.89 -18.11 13.03
N ILE A 390 -17.23 -18.31 11.89
CA ILE A 390 -16.41 -19.49 11.64
C ILE A 390 -15.21 -19.52 12.59
N ALA A 391 -14.49 -18.42 12.71
CA ALA A 391 -13.34 -18.30 13.60
C ALA A 391 -13.73 -18.54 15.07
N GLY A 392 -14.86 -17.98 15.51
CA GLY A 392 -15.37 -18.15 16.87
C GLY A 392 -15.77 -19.60 17.19
N SER A 393 -16.45 -20.28 16.26
CA SER A 393 -16.83 -21.69 16.40
C SER A 393 -15.59 -22.57 16.52
N ALA A 394 -14.58 -22.39 15.67
CA ALA A 394 -13.33 -23.14 15.72
C ALA A 394 -12.55 -22.89 17.03
N GLY A 395 -12.49 -21.65 17.51
CA GLY A 395 -11.83 -21.30 18.76
C GLY A 395 -12.50 -21.92 20.00
N LEU A 396 -13.82 -22.03 20.00
CA LEU A 396 -14.57 -22.69 21.09
C LEU A 396 -14.33 -24.19 21.13
N HIS A 397 -14.22 -24.89 19.99
CA HIS A 397 -13.87 -26.30 19.91
C HIS A 397 -12.50 -26.60 20.52
N MET A 398 -11.49 -25.84 20.16
CA MET A 398 -10.12 -25.96 20.71
C MET A 398 -10.11 -25.81 22.24
N ASN A 399 -10.84 -24.84 22.77
CA ASN A 399 -10.89 -24.61 24.23
C ASN A 399 -11.55 -25.72 25.01
N ARG A 400 -12.51 -26.46 24.38
CA ARG A 400 -13.15 -27.66 24.98
C ARG A 400 -12.19 -28.85 25.01
N GLU A 401 -11.48 -29.12 23.93
CA GLU A 401 -10.50 -30.21 23.83
C GLU A 401 -9.33 -29.99 24.81
N SER A 402 -8.79 -28.76 24.93
CA SER A 402 -7.73 -28.43 25.90
C SER A 402 -8.19 -28.67 27.36
N LYS A 403 -9.42 -28.34 27.70
CA LYS A 403 -9.99 -28.59 29.05
C LYS A 403 -10.22 -30.06 29.34
N ILE A 404 -10.57 -30.88 28.33
CA ILE A 404 -10.74 -32.34 28.49
C ILE A 404 -9.37 -32.99 28.76
N ILE A 405 -8.32 -32.56 28.03
CA ILE A 405 -6.96 -33.09 28.21
C ILE A 405 -6.35 -32.68 29.55
N SER A 406 -6.61 -31.45 30.03
CA SER A 406 -6.11 -30.94 31.31
C SER A 406 -6.84 -31.52 32.54
N ASN A 407 -8.05 -32.07 32.40
CA ASN A 407 -8.87 -32.66 33.45
C ASN A 407 -9.00 -34.19 33.33
N GLY A 408 -8.13 -34.84 32.53
CA GLY A 408 -8.01 -36.28 32.48
C GLY A 408 -7.43 -36.85 33.79
N PRO A 409 -7.78 -38.09 34.16
CA PRO A 409 -7.55 -38.66 35.47
C PRO A 409 -6.10 -38.81 35.87
#